data_c4c78ddad9d88bcc09fd7f79ca52b49a
#
_entry.id   c4c78ddad9d88bcc09fd7f79ca52b49a
#
_cell.length_a   1.000
_cell.length_b   1.000
_cell.length_c   1.000
_cell.angle_alpha   90.00
_cell.angle_beta   90.00
_cell.angle_gamma   90.00
#
_symmetry.space_group_name_H-M   'P 1'
#
loop_
_entity.id
_entity.type
_entity.pdbx_description
1 polymer ?
#
loop_
_entity_poly.entity_id
_entity_poly.type
_entity_poly.pdbx_seq_one_letter_code
_entity_poly.pdbx_strand_id
1 'polypeptide(L)'
;MTGERVYQLVRELEDEVNNGGFHQFFYNSAGDDTAETIQALEMIGASRMADILMRAVARLRDGVAPQERFARQRVLPEPSALMDLDMEFYAYPDDLASLLAEYKARPDK
;
A
#
# COMPACT_ATOMS: atom_id res chain seq x y z
N MET A 1 13.71 -7.65 -5.80
CA MET A 1 12.95 -7.82 -4.54
C MET A 1 12.67 -9.30 -4.34
N THR A 2 12.92 -9.82 -3.13
CA THR A 2 12.67 -11.24 -2.84
C THR A 2 11.18 -11.51 -2.69
N GLY A 3 10.78 -12.78 -2.86
CA GLY A 3 9.40 -13.17 -2.64
C GLY A 3 8.92 -12.93 -1.20
N GLU A 4 9.81 -13.13 -0.23
CA GLU A 4 9.50 -12.83 1.16
C GLU A 4 9.25 -11.34 1.38
N ARG A 5 10.04 -10.49 0.74
CA ARG A 5 9.86 -9.04 0.85
C ARG A 5 8.55 -8.60 0.23
N VAL A 6 8.20 -9.14 -0.93
CA VAL A 6 6.92 -8.86 -1.57
C VAL A 6 5.77 -9.23 -0.64
N TYR A 7 5.81 -10.42 -0.08
CA TYR A 7 4.78 -10.89 0.85
C TYR A 7 4.67 -9.96 2.07
N GLN A 8 5.80 -9.61 2.68
CA GLN A 8 5.84 -8.74 3.85
C GLN A 8 5.23 -7.37 3.55
N LEU A 9 5.61 -6.75 2.44
CA LEU A 9 5.12 -5.42 2.09
C LEU A 9 3.62 -5.40 1.87
N VAL A 10 3.10 -6.40 1.15
CA VAL A 10 1.67 -6.47 0.87
C VAL A 10 0.87 -6.72 2.16
N ARG A 11 1.36 -7.62 3.02
CA ARG A 11 0.69 -7.92 4.29
C ARG A 11 0.69 -6.71 5.23
N GLU A 12 1.79 -5.98 5.30
CA GLU A 12 1.86 -4.77 6.11
C GLU A 12 0.87 -3.71 5.61
N LEU A 13 0.75 -3.55 4.31
CA LEU A 13 -0.24 -2.64 3.73
C LEU A 13 -1.65 -3.05 4.16
N GLU A 14 -1.99 -4.33 3.99
CA GLU A 14 -3.32 -4.83 4.38
C GLU A 14 -3.60 -4.59 5.86
N ASP A 15 -2.65 -4.94 6.72
CA ASP A 15 -2.82 -4.82 8.16
C ASP A 15 -3.06 -3.36 8.56
N GLU A 16 -2.26 -2.44 8.01
CA GLU A 16 -2.38 -1.03 8.35
C GLU A 16 -3.68 -0.41 7.81
N VAL A 17 -4.02 -0.68 6.55
CA VAL A 17 -5.22 -0.10 5.95
C VAL A 17 -6.49 -0.69 6.59
N ASN A 18 -6.51 -1.98 6.85
CA ASN A 18 -7.66 -2.62 7.50
C ASN A 18 -7.85 -2.16 8.94
N ASN A 19 -6.77 -1.76 9.62
CA ASN A 19 -6.85 -1.30 11.00
C ASN A 19 -7.18 0.20 11.11
N GLY A 20 -6.69 1.04 10.22
CA GLY A 20 -6.87 2.48 10.34
C GLY A 20 -6.81 3.26 9.04
N GLY A 21 -7.03 2.60 7.90
CA GLY A 21 -7.05 3.26 6.59
C GLY A 21 -5.67 3.65 6.09
N PHE A 22 -5.64 4.29 4.94
CA PHE A 22 -4.39 4.78 4.35
C PHE A 22 -3.69 5.79 5.25
N HIS A 23 -4.46 6.56 6.03
CA HIS A 23 -3.86 7.51 6.98
C HIS A 23 -2.92 6.78 7.94
N GLN A 24 -3.35 5.64 8.50
CA GLN A 24 -2.52 4.86 9.41
C GLN A 24 -1.29 4.28 8.71
N PHE A 25 -1.47 3.80 7.48
CA PHE A 25 -0.35 3.27 6.69
C PHE A 25 0.74 4.33 6.52
N PHE A 26 0.36 5.54 6.11
CA PHE A 26 1.34 6.61 5.90
C PHE A 26 1.89 7.16 7.22
N TYR A 27 1.10 7.15 8.27
CA TYR A 27 1.51 7.66 9.58
C TYR A 27 2.58 6.77 10.23
N ASN A 28 2.50 5.47 10.03
CA ASN A 28 3.37 4.49 10.65
C ASN A 28 4.56 4.13 9.74
N SER A 29 5.46 3.30 10.29
CA SER A 29 6.70 2.92 9.59
C SER A 29 6.48 2.16 8.30
N ALA A 30 5.34 1.47 8.15
CA ALA A 30 5.05 0.77 6.89
C ALA A 30 5.05 1.73 5.71
N GLY A 31 4.67 2.98 5.91
CA GLY A 31 4.69 4.00 4.87
C GLY A 31 6.08 4.39 4.39
N ASP A 32 7.14 4.05 5.14
CA ASP A 32 8.51 4.30 4.69
C ASP A 32 8.79 3.58 3.37
N ASP A 33 8.11 2.47 3.14
CA ASP A 33 8.32 1.60 1.99
C ASP A 33 7.20 1.72 0.94
N THR A 34 6.56 2.88 0.86
CA THR A 34 5.42 3.08 -0.05
C THR A 34 5.77 2.73 -1.50
N ALA A 35 6.90 3.21 -1.99
CA ALA A 35 7.32 2.96 -3.38
C ALA A 35 7.53 1.47 -3.63
N GLU A 36 8.21 0.77 -2.70
CA GLU A 36 8.41 -0.68 -2.82
C GLU A 36 7.09 -1.44 -2.73
N THR A 37 6.17 -0.95 -1.90
CA THR A 37 4.85 -1.59 -1.75
C THR A 37 4.06 -1.52 -3.07
N ILE A 38 4.13 -0.39 -3.77
CA ILE A 38 3.52 -0.26 -5.10
C ILE A 38 4.13 -1.28 -6.05
N GLN A 39 5.46 -1.38 -6.07
CA GLN A 39 6.15 -2.37 -6.90
C GLN A 39 5.72 -3.80 -6.55
N ALA A 40 5.61 -4.10 -5.26
CA ALA A 40 5.20 -5.44 -4.81
C ALA A 40 3.80 -5.78 -5.30
N LEU A 41 2.86 -4.83 -5.22
CA LEU A 41 1.51 -5.03 -5.72
C LEU A 41 1.52 -5.29 -7.23
N GLU A 42 2.30 -4.55 -7.97
CA GLU A 42 2.43 -4.74 -9.41
C GLU A 42 3.04 -6.10 -9.74
N MET A 43 4.04 -6.53 -8.98
CA MET A 43 4.70 -7.81 -9.20
C MET A 43 3.75 -9.01 -9.01
N ILE A 44 2.80 -8.91 -8.11
CA ILE A 44 1.81 -10.00 -7.92
C ILE A 44 0.59 -9.84 -8.82
N GLY A 45 0.54 -8.80 -9.63
CA GLY A 45 -0.58 -8.57 -10.53
C GLY A 45 -1.75 -7.82 -9.91
N ALA A 46 -1.57 -7.23 -8.74
CA ALA A 46 -2.61 -6.48 -8.04
C ALA A 46 -2.66 -5.02 -8.54
N SER A 47 -2.95 -4.85 -9.82
CA SER A 47 -2.87 -3.54 -10.48
C SER A 47 -3.90 -2.54 -9.95
N ARG A 48 -5.07 -3.00 -9.54
CA ARG A 48 -6.11 -2.12 -8.98
C ARG A 48 -5.74 -1.63 -7.60
N MET A 49 -5.20 -2.52 -6.76
CA MET A 49 -4.69 -2.13 -5.45
C MET A 49 -3.52 -1.17 -5.56
N ALA A 50 -2.61 -1.41 -6.52
CA ALA A 50 -1.50 -0.50 -6.78
C ALA A 50 -2.02 0.89 -7.18
N ASP A 51 -3.05 0.95 -8.03
CA ASP A 51 -3.66 2.20 -8.45
C ASP A 51 -4.27 2.95 -7.26
N ILE A 52 -4.97 2.25 -6.37
CA ILE A 52 -5.55 2.87 -5.18
C ILE A 52 -4.46 3.49 -4.31
N LEU A 53 -3.37 2.75 -4.07
CA LEU A 53 -2.25 3.28 -3.28
C LEU A 53 -1.60 4.50 -3.97
N MET A 54 -1.41 4.45 -5.28
CA MET A 54 -0.86 5.58 -6.02
C MET A 54 -1.77 6.82 -5.92
N ARG A 55 -3.09 6.63 -5.99
CA ARG A 55 -4.03 7.74 -5.83
C ARG A 55 -4.01 8.29 -4.40
N ALA A 56 -3.79 7.42 -3.41
CA ALA A 56 -3.63 7.87 -2.03
C ALA A 56 -2.37 8.73 -1.87
N VAL A 57 -1.26 8.30 -2.47
CA VAL A 57 -0.03 9.11 -2.48
C VAL A 57 -0.26 10.49 -3.10
N ALA A 58 -1.02 10.54 -4.18
CA ALA A 58 -1.30 11.80 -4.88
C ALA A 58 -2.09 12.80 -4.01
N ARG A 59 -2.75 12.33 -2.96
CA ARG A 59 -3.49 13.20 -2.04
C ARG A 59 -2.64 13.78 -0.92
N LEU A 60 -1.41 13.29 -0.72
CA LEU A 60 -0.51 13.94 0.22
C LEU A 60 -0.08 15.28 -0.36
N ARG A 61 0.30 16.21 0.53
CA ARG A 61 0.78 17.52 0.06
C ARG A 61 1.98 17.28 -0.86
N ASP A 62 2.01 17.96 -1.99
CA ASP A 62 3.01 17.82 -3.04
C ASP A 62 2.91 16.51 -3.84
N GLY A 63 1.94 15.65 -3.54
CA GLY A 63 1.69 14.45 -4.34
C GLY A 63 2.73 13.36 -4.25
N VAL A 64 3.56 13.39 -3.21
CA VAL A 64 4.60 12.37 -2.98
C VAL A 64 4.57 11.93 -1.53
N ALA A 65 4.99 10.68 -1.28
CA ALA A 65 5.11 10.14 0.06
C ALA A 65 6.58 10.17 0.48
N PRO A 66 7.00 11.14 1.32
CA PRO A 66 8.37 11.14 1.84
C PRO A 66 8.70 9.81 2.49
N GLN A 67 9.90 9.31 2.25
CA GLN A 67 10.35 8.06 2.85
C GLN A 67 10.53 8.21 4.36
N GLU A 68 11.04 9.37 4.79
CA GLU A 68 11.24 9.63 6.20
C GLU A 68 9.88 9.85 6.89
N ARG A 69 9.67 9.15 7.99
CA ARG A 69 8.38 9.04 8.65
C ARG A 69 7.81 10.40 9.09
N PHE A 70 8.63 11.22 9.77
CA PHE A 70 8.13 12.48 10.29
C PHE A 70 7.85 13.50 9.19
N ALA A 71 8.67 13.50 8.13
CA ALA A 71 8.39 14.33 6.96
C ALA A 71 7.07 13.92 6.32
N ARG A 72 6.80 12.62 6.24
CA ARG A 72 5.56 12.09 5.68
C ARG A 72 4.35 12.48 6.54
N GLN A 73 4.49 12.41 7.87
CA GLN A 73 3.41 12.82 8.77
C GLN A 73 3.03 14.29 8.57
N ARG A 74 4.00 15.14 8.27
CA ARG A 74 3.73 16.57 8.05
C ARG A 74 2.96 16.88 6.78
N VAL A 75 2.96 15.96 5.81
CA VAL A 75 2.24 16.17 4.53
C VAL A 75 0.95 15.37 4.45
N LEU A 76 0.57 14.66 5.53
CA LEU A 76 -0.67 13.89 5.56
C LEU A 76 -1.88 14.82 5.62
N PRO A 77 -2.90 14.58 4.78
CA PRO A 77 -4.19 15.23 4.94
C PRO A 77 -4.94 14.63 6.13
N GLU A 78 -6.10 15.18 6.45
CA GLU A 78 -6.95 14.59 7.47
C GLU A 78 -7.42 13.19 7.03
N PRO A 79 -7.68 12.28 7.99
CA PRO A 79 -8.14 10.92 7.65
C PRO A 79 -9.35 10.89 6.73
N SER A 80 -10.30 11.83 6.91
CA SER A 80 -11.50 11.89 6.08
C SER A 80 -11.20 12.13 4.60
N ALA A 81 -10.07 12.76 4.30
CA ALA A 81 -9.67 13.04 2.91
C ALA A 81 -9.23 11.78 2.16
N LEU A 82 -9.00 10.67 2.87
CA LEU A 82 -8.59 9.40 2.28
C LEU A 82 -9.67 8.34 2.40
N MET A 83 -10.81 8.66 3.01
CA MET A 83 -11.83 7.67 3.37
C MET A 83 -12.42 6.95 2.15
N ASP A 84 -12.65 7.66 1.06
CA ASP A 84 -13.17 7.04 -0.16
C ASP A 84 -12.21 5.99 -0.73
N LEU A 85 -10.90 6.24 -0.62
CA LEU A 85 -9.89 5.27 -1.05
C LEU A 85 -9.81 4.08 -0.10
N ASP A 86 -10.01 4.33 1.21
CA ASP A 86 -10.11 3.24 2.18
C ASP A 86 -11.25 2.30 1.80
N MET A 87 -12.40 2.86 1.43
CA MET A 87 -13.56 2.08 1.04
C MET A 87 -13.33 1.28 -0.23
N GLU A 88 -12.62 1.88 -1.22
CA GLU A 88 -12.22 1.13 -2.41
C GLU A 88 -11.31 -0.05 -2.05
N PHE A 89 -10.36 0.16 -1.14
CA PHE A 89 -9.47 -0.91 -0.68
C PHE A 89 -10.26 -2.03 0.01
N TYR A 90 -11.20 -1.67 0.88
CA TYR A 90 -11.99 -2.65 1.63
C TYR A 90 -12.89 -3.50 0.73
N ALA A 91 -13.17 -3.04 -0.47
CA ALA A 91 -13.91 -3.84 -1.46
C ALA A 91 -13.04 -4.93 -2.09
N TYR A 92 -11.73 -4.90 -1.86
CA TYR A 92 -10.75 -5.88 -2.38
C TYR A 92 -10.92 -6.10 -3.89
N PRO A 93 -10.69 -5.06 -4.71
CA PRO A 93 -10.81 -5.21 -6.16
C PRO A 93 -9.83 -6.23 -6.75
N ASP A 94 -8.72 -6.48 -6.05
CA ASP A 94 -7.81 -7.59 -6.32
C ASP A 94 -7.80 -8.51 -5.11
N ASP A 95 -7.87 -9.82 -5.32
CA ASP A 95 -7.80 -10.81 -4.25
C ASP A 95 -6.35 -11.01 -3.87
N LEU A 96 -5.87 -10.24 -2.89
CA LEU A 96 -4.47 -10.23 -2.51
C LEU A 96 -4.00 -11.60 -2.01
N ALA A 97 -4.84 -12.31 -1.25
CA ALA A 97 -4.46 -13.62 -0.73
C ALA A 97 -4.19 -14.60 -1.86
N SER A 98 -5.07 -14.65 -2.87
CA SER A 98 -4.89 -15.53 -4.02
C SER A 98 -3.70 -15.12 -4.86
N LEU A 99 -3.52 -13.82 -5.09
CA LEU A 99 -2.40 -13.33 -5.90
C LEU A 99 -1.06 -13.58 -5.22
N LEU A 100 -0.99 -13.44 -3.89
CA LEU A 100 0.21 -13.76 -3.13
C LEU A 100 0.53 -15.25 -3.20
N ALA A 101 -0.48 -16.11 -3.07
CA ALA A 101 -0.31 -17.55 -3.16
C ALA A 101 0.20 -17.97 -4.56
N GLU A 102 -0.37 -17.39 -5.61
CA GLU A 102 0.06 -17.66 -6.99
C GLU A 102 1.49 -17.16 -7.21
N TYR A 103 1.82 -15.99 -6.72
CA TYR A 103 3.16 -15.44 -6.84
C TYR A 103 4.19 -16.32 -6.14
N LYS A 104 3.88 -16.78 -4.94
CA LYS A 104 4.74 -17.67 -4.15
C LYS A 104 5.00 -19.00 -4.85
N ALA A 105 4.04 -19.47 -5.62
CA ALA A 105 4.15 -20.75 -6.33
C ALA A 105 4.96 -20.64 -7.63
N ARG A 106 5.28 -19.43 -8.10
CA ARG A 106 6.06 -19.26 -9.33
C ARG A 106 7.48 -19.75 -9.13
N PRO A 107 8.01 -20.58 -10.05
CA PRO A 107 9.33 -21.16 -9.86
C PRO A 107 10.50 -20.19 -10.05
N ASP A 108 10.30 -19.07 -10.71
CA ASP A 108 11.36 -18.14 -11.13
C ASP A 108 11.34 -16.80 -10.39
N LYS A 109 10.68 -16.72 -9.26
CA LYS A 109 10.64 -15.45 -8.52
C LYS A 109 11.89 -15.21 -7.68
#